data_e06c9dc260bab603923591a5e5b1dde6
#
_entry.id   e06c9dc260bab603923591a5e5b1dde6
#
_cell.length_a   1.000
_cell.length_b   1.000
_cell.length_c   1.000
_cell.angle_alpha   90.00
_cell.angle_beta   90.00
_cell.angle_gamma   90.00
#
_symmetry.space_group_name_H-M   'P 1'
#
loop_
_entity.id
_entity.type
_entity.pdbx_description
1 polymer ?
#
loop_
_entity_poly.entity_id
_entity_poly.type
_entity_poly.pdbx_seq_one_letter_code
_entity_poly.pdbx_strand_id
1 'polypeptide(L)' 'MAWALDLDGVVWRGTEGVPGAGEAVGLLQDAGERVLFVTNNSGRPVSDTEEKLAGLGIDAMGGVVT' A
#
# COMPACT_ATOMS: atom_id res chain seq x y z
N MET A 1 -13.87 -7.46 6.72
CA MET A 1 -12.58 -8.14 6.94
C MET A 1 -11.44 -7.20 6.61
N ALA A 2 -10.34 -7.28 7.31
CA ALA A 2 -9.19 -6.42 7.06
C ALA A 2 -8.05 -7.21 6.43
N TRP A 3 -7.35 -6.58 5.49
CA TRP A 3 -6.22 -7.18 4.79
C TRP A 3 -4.95 -6.42 5.18
N ALA A 4 -3.93 -7.14 5.59
CA ALA A 4 -2.63 -6.55 5.89
C ALA A 4 -1.67 -6.94 4.77
N LEU A 5 -1.20 -5.96 4.01
CA LEU A 5 -0.30 -6.18 2.88
C LEU A 5 1.07 -5.62 3.20
N ASP A 6 2.09 -6.45 3.02
CA ASP A 6 3.47 -6.04 3.13
C ASP A 6 3.82 -5.19 1.89
N LEU A 7 4.38 -4.01 2.09
CA LEU A 7 4.70 -3.14 0.96
C LEU A 7 5.89 -3.66 0.16
N ASP A 8 7.00 -3.93 0.85
CA ASP A 8 8.20 -4.41 0.15
C ASP A 8 8.03 -5.84 -0.31
N GLY A 9 8.13 -6.05 -1.62
CA GLY A 9 7.99 -7.36 -2.25
C GLY A 9 6.57 -7.70 -2.68
N VAL A 10 5.55 -7.03 -2.15
CA VAL A 10 4.14 -7.27 -2.52
C VAL A 10 3.59 -6.11 -3.35
N VAL A 11 3.72 -4.88 -2.87
CA VAL A 11 3.22 -3.70 -3.57
C VAL A 11 4.30 -3.10 -4.47
N TRP A 12 5.53 -3.08 -4.00
CA TRP A 12 6.67 -2.63 -4.80
C TRP A 12 7.93 -3.41 -4.49
N ARG A 13 8.89 -3.32 -5.40
CA ARG A 13 10.25 -3.84 -5.21
C ARG A 13 11.21 -2.68 -5.45
N GLY A 14 11.87 -2.21 -4.41
CA GLY A 14 12.70 -1.02 -4.50
C GLY A 14 11.86 0.19 -4.90
N THR A 15 12.10 0.74 -6.09
CA THR A 15 11.37 1.89 -6.63
C THR A 15 10.28 1.51 -7.63
N GLU A 16 10.16 0.21 -7.96
CA GLU A 16 9.20 -0.24 -8.98
C GLU A 16 7.97 -0.86 -8.33
N GLY A 17 6.79 -0.46 -8.81
CA GLY A 17 5.54 -1.08 -8.39
C GLY A 17 5.43 -2.51 -8.92
N VAL A 18 4.91 -3.41 -8.10
CA VAL A 18 4.65 -4.79 -8.53
C VAL A 18 3.43 -4.79 -9.47
N PRO A 19 3.54 -5.36 -10.67
CA PRO A 19 2.41 -5.39 -11.60
C PRO A 19 1.17 -6.03 -11.00
N GLY A 20 0.03 -5.39 -11.14
CA GLY A 20 -1.25 -5.88 -10.64
C GLY A 20 -1.54 -5.58 -9.18
N ALA A 21 -0.56 -5.11 -8.40
CA ALA A 21 -0.77 -4.83 -6.98
C ALA A 21 -1.79 -3.70 -6.77
N GLY A 22 -1.66 -2.60 -7.50
CA GLY A 22 -2.58 -1.48 -7.40
C GLY A 22 -4.00 -1.87 -7.78
N GLU A 23 -4.14 -2.68 -8.82
CA GLU A 23 -5.43 -3.18 -9.28
C GLU A 23 -6.08 -4.08 -8.23
N ALA A 24 -5.30 -4.97 -7.63
CA ALA A 24 -5.80 -5.85 -6.58
C ALA A 24 -6.25 -5.06 -5.35
N VAL A 25 -5.47 -4.06 -4.94
CA VAL A 25 -5.86 -3.19 -3.83
C VAL A 25 -7.15 -2.44 -4.14
N GLY A 26 -7.27 -1.91 -5.36
CA GLY A 26 -8.49 -1.22 -5.79
C GLY A 26 -9.71 -2.11 -5.71
N LEU A 27 -9.59 -3.36 -6.13
CA LEU A 27 -10.70 -4.32 -6.07
C LEU A 27 -11.11 -4.60 -4.62
N LEU A 28 -10.15 -4.74 -3.72
CA LEU A 28 -10.45 -4.94 -2.30
C LEU A 28 -11.16 -3.73 -1.70
N GLN A 29 -10.68 -2.54 -1.99
CA GLN A 29 -11.28 -1.30 -1.49
C GLN A 29 -12.68 -1.09 -2.05
N ASP A 30 -12.90 -1.39 -3.33
CA ASP A 30 -14.20 -1.29 -3.97
C ASP A 30 -15.20 -2.28 -3.39
N ALA A 31 -14.72 -3.42 -2.91
CA ALA A 31 -15.56 -4.41 -2.25
C ALA A 31 -15.88 -4.04 -0.79
N GLY A 32 -15.42 -2.89 -0.33
CA GLY A 32 -15.63 -2.45 1.06
C GLY A 32 -14.69 -3.08 2.06
N GLU A 33 -13.64 -3.74 1.59
CA GLU A 33 -12.64 -4.34 2.46
C GLU A 33 -11.65 -3.28 2.95
N ARG A 34 -11.21 -3.44 4.19
CA ARG A 34 -10.20 -2.55 4.77
C ARG A 34 -8.81 -3.10 4.43
N VAL A 35 -7.98 -2.27 3.83
CA VAL A 35 -6.61 -2.64 3.46
C VAL A 35 -5.62 -1.85 4.30
N LEU A 36 -4.73 -2.56 4.99
CA LEU A 36 -3.64 -1.99 5.77
C LEU A 36 -2.33 -2.25 5.04
N PHE A 37 -1.51 -1.23 4.95
CA PHE A 37 -0.20 -1.31 4.30
C PHE A 37 0.88 -1.33 5.37
N VAL A 38 1.57 -2.45 5.50
CA VAL A 38 2.58 -2.66 6.52
C VAL A 38 3.96 -2.39 5.94
N THR A 39 4.74 -1.57 6.61
CA THR A 39 6.11 -1.27 6.20
C THR A 39 7.07 -1.42 7.38
N ASN A 40 8.25 -1.99 7.12
CA ASN A 40 9.30 -2.10 8.10
C ASN A 40 10.21 -0.88 8.15
N ASN A 41 9.98 0.09 7.28
CA ASN A 41 10.85 1.26 7.17
C ASN A 41 10.43 2.33 8.17
N SER A 42 10.81 2.16 9.42
CA SER A 42 10.47 3.09 10.51
C SER A 42 11.23 4.42 10.44
N GLY A 43 12.22 4.53 9.54
CA GLY A 43 12.97 5.76 9.37
C GLY A 43 12.29 6.80 8.47
N ARG A 44 11.16 6.45 7.85
CA ARG A 44 10.45 7.35 6.96
C ARG A 44 9.11 7.77 7.53
N PRO A 45 8.70 9.03 7.33
CA PRO A 45 7.36 9.47 7.70
C PRO A 45 6.29 8.71 6.92
N VAL A 46 5.12 8.51 7.54
CA VAL A 46 3.98 7.87 6.89
C VAL A 46 3.58 8.62 5.61
N SER A 47 3.70 9.95 5.61
CA SER A 47 3.38 10.75 4.43
C SER A 47 4.20 10.39 3.20
N ASP A 48 5.47 10.02 3.37
CA ASP A 48 6.32 9.60 2.25
C ASP A 48 5.81 8.30 1.64
N THR A 49 5.39 7.36 2.48
CA THR A 49 4.81 6.10 2.04
C THR A 49 3.49 6.33 1.31
N GLU A 50 2.66 7.20 1.85
CA GLU A 50 1.38 7.55 1.22
C GLU A 50 1.59 8.20 -0.14
N GLU A 51 2.58 9.09 -0.28
CA GLU A 51 2.91 9.70 -1.57
C GLU A 51 3.38 8.66 -2.58
N LYS A 52 4.21 7.72 -2.15
CA LYS A 52 4.68 6.65 -3.04
C LYS A 52 3.52 5.78 -3.51
N LEU A 53 2.60 5.44 -2.62
CA LEU A 53 1.40 4.70 -2.99
C LEU A 53 0.55 5.49 -3.97
N ALA A 54 0.34 6.77 -3.73
CA ALA A 54 -0.44 7.62 -4.62
C ALA A 54 0.20 7.71 -6.02
N GLY A 55 1.52 7.74 -6.09
CA GLY A 55 2.25 7.71 -7.36
C GLY A 55 2.02 6.43 -8.15
N LEU A 56 1.64 5.35 -7.48
CA LEU A 56 1.30 4.07 -8.11
C LEU A 56 -0.21 3.91 -8.34
N GLY A 57 -1.00 4.95 -8.07
CA GLY A 57 -2.45 4.91 -8.23
C GLY A 57 -3.18 4.24 -7.07
N ILE A 58 -2.53 4.10 -5.93
CA ILE A 58 -3.11 3.44 -4.76
C ILE A 58 -3.44 4.49 -3.69
N ASP A 59 -4.68 4.53 -3.25
CA ASP A 59 -5.09 5.38 -2.14
C ASP A 59 -4.90 4.60 -0.83
N ALA A 60 -4.01 5.07 0.02
CA ALA A 60 -3.72 4.40 1.29
C ALA A 60 -4.89 4.50 2.29
N MET A 61 -5.74 5.51 2.16
CA MET A 61 -6.92 5.72 3.01
C MET A 61 -6.58 5.69 4.52
N GLY A 62 -5.39 6.18 4.87
CA GLY A 62 -4.93 6.18 6.26
C GLY A 62 -4.52 4.81 6.80
N GLY A 63 -4.34 3.82 5.92
CA GLY A 63 -4.04 2.45 6.32
C GLY A 63 -2.56 2.08 6.39
N VAL A 64 -1.65 3.06 6.38
CA VAL A 64 -0.21 2.75 6.49
C VAL A 64 0.14 2.48 7.94
N VAL A 65 0.77 1.34 8.18
CA VAL A 65 1.22 0.89 9.51
C VAL A 65 2.73 0.72 9.49
N THR A 66 3.41 1.38 10.40
CA THR A 66 4.87 1.29 10.54
C THR A 66 5.29 0.46 11.75
#